data_c16f917947cfdbe1a118ab332e128e4e
#
_entry.id   c16f917947cfdbe1a118ab332e128e4e
#
_cell.length_a   1.000
_cell.length_b   1.000
_cell.length_c   1.000
_cell.angle_alpha   90.00
_cell.angle_beta   90.00
_cell.angle_gamma   90.00
#
_symmetry.space_group_name_H-M   'P 1'
#
loop_
_entity.id
_entity.type
_entity.pdbx_description
1 polymer ?
#
loop_
_entity_poly.entity_id
_entity_poly.type
_entity_poly.pdbx_seq_one_letter_code
_entity_poly.pdbx_strand_id
1 'polypeptide(L)'
;MSETAKFLTPEQAARVDHSRFDAEKIDRPTITYWQGAWRRLKKNPLAVVAMVMLAVVLFFVLLGPTINGQEYIKINASIKNTAPNSANWFGTDTMGRDIFCRVWIGARLSLIVALVCSTIQIVVGCAYGGVMAYFGGTVDSVMMRVIEVITSFPSLLITLLIMMVVGQNVGGLLFAMCITSWCGTARQMRGQLMQLRESEYVQAAQMIGASPVRIIVKHLLPNTVSILILNLCSSIPSYIFTEASLSFLGMGLSSDVISLGVLISQGKAKMDFYPWQLFFPAAVLCIAVLAFNLLGDGLRDALDPRTIE
;
A
#
# COMPACT_ATOMS: atom_id res chain seq x y z
N MET A 1 33.92 -26.00 52.65
CA MET A 1 33.37 -27.33 52.33
C MET A 1 33.20 -27.36 50.82
N SER A 2 34.12 -28.07 50.13
CA SER A 2 34.14 -28.16 48.68
C SER A 2 33.18 -29.26 48.23
N GLU A 3 32.14 -28.91 47.49
CA GLU A 3 31.33 -29.88 46.75
C GLU A 3 32.15 -30.40 45.58
N THR A 4 32.62 -31.62 45.73
CA THR A 4 33.28 -32.37 44.67
C THR A 4 32.26 -32.69 43.58
N ALA A 5 32.43 -32.07 42.40
CA ALA A 5 31.76 -32.47 41.19
C ALA A 5 31.95 -33.98 40.94
N LYS A 6 30.87 -34.77 41.08
CA LYS A 6 30.86 -36.18 40.73
C LYS A 6 30.97 -36.31 39.22
N PHE A 7 32.18 -36.58 38.71
CA PHE A 7 32.32 -37.00 37.34
C PHE A 7 31.66 -38.36 37.14
N LEU A 8 30.81 -38.48 36.16
CA LEU A 8 30.17 -39.72 35.75
C LEU A 8 31.24 -40.73 35.34
N THR A 9 31.14 -41.96 35.82
CA THR A 9 32.05 -43.04 35.37
C THR A 9 31.81 -43.37 33.90
N PRO A 10 32.81 -43.88 33.15
CA PRO A 10 32.64 -44.22 31.73
C PRO A 10 31.49 -45.20 31.44
N GLU A 11 31.17 -46.08 32.40
CA GLU A 11 30.03 -47.01 32.33
C GLU A 11 28.67 -46.29 32.51
N GLN A 12 28.62 -45.21 33.29
CA GLN A 12 27.42 -44.40 33.45
C GLN A 12 27.20 -43.51 32.23
N ALA A 13 28.26 -43.07 31.55
CA ALA A 13 28.18 -42.33 30.30
C ALA A 13 27.74 -43.25 29.12
N ALA A 14 28.11 -44.51 29.12
CA ALA A 14 27.72 -45.50 28.12
C ALA A 14 26.25 -45.93 28.20
N ARG A 15 25.57 -45.67 29.35
CA ARG A 15 24.14 -45.96 29.54
C ARG A 15 23.21 -44.81 29.21
N VAL A 16 23.71 -43.73 28.62
CA VAL A 16 22.84 -42.68 28.11
C VAL A 16 22.17 -43.23 26.86
N ASP A 17 20.94 -43.63 27.00
CA ASP A 17 20.10 -44.14 25.92
C ASP A 17 19.92 -43.07 24.88
N HIS A 18 20.61 -43.19 23.74
CA HIS A 18 20.51 -42.25 22.63
C HIS A 18 19.10 -42.14 22.05
N SER A 19 18.19 -43.09 22.36
CA SER A 19 16.79 -43.02 21.97
C SER A 19 16.05 -41.87 22.66
N ARG A 20 16.53 -41.37 23.80
CA ARG A 20 15.99 -40.18 24.45
C ARG A 20 16.35 -38.88 23.74
N PHE A 21 17.45 -38.83 22.97
CA PHE A 21 17.82 -37.66 22.20
C PHE A 21 17.03 -37.56 20.88
N ASP A 22 16.44 -38.65 20.41
CA ASP A 22 15.50 -38.61 19.26
C ASP A 22 14.14 -37.95 19.63
N ALA A 23 13.82 -37.83 20.95
CA ALA A 23 12.63 -37.11 21.41
C ALA A 23 12.72 -35.59 21.21
N GLU A 24 13.92 -35.03 21.00
CA GLU A 24 14.13 -33.60 20.69
C GLU A 24 14.19 -33.32 19.18
N LYS A 25 14.02 -34.30 18.31
CA LYS A 25 13.79 -34.02 16.90
C LYS A 25 12.49 -33.24 16.79
N ILE A 26 12.64 -31.91 16.62
CA ILE A 26 11.54 -31.03 16.27
C ILE A 26 11.08 -31.45 14.87
N ASP A 27 10.12 -32.38 14.82
CA ASP A 27 9.49 -32.91 13.59
C ASP A 27 8.46 -31.91 13.02
N ARG A 28 8.67 -30.60 13.32
CA ARG A 28 7.89 -29.53 12.72
C ARG A 28 8.51 -29.19 11.36
N PRO A 29 7.74 -29.31 10.27
CA PRO A 29 8.21 -28.88 8.95
C PRO A 29 8.70 -27.42 9.06
N THR A 30 9.91 -27.15 8.59
CA THR A 30 10.48 -25.79 8.56
C THR A 30 9.60 -24.92 7.66
N ILE A 31 8.73 -24.12 8.29
CA ILE A 31 7.85 -23.22 7.60
C ILE A 31 8.63 -21.95 7.32
N THR A 32 8.74 -21.54 6.04
CA THR A 32 9.36 -20.27 5.69
C THR A 32 8.54 -19.12 6.29
N TYR A 33 9.22 -18.01 6.59
CA TYR A 33 8.59 -16.79 7.13
C TYR A 33 7.30 -16.39 6.36
N TRP A 34 7.37 -16.39 5.03
CA TRP A 34 6.24 -16.04 4.16
C TRP A 34 5.09 -17.05 4.20
N GLN A 35 5.40 -18.34 4.33
CA GLN A 35 4.37 -19.36 4.51
C GLN A 35 3.66 -19.22 5.85
N GLY A 36 4.42 -18.87 6.90
CA GLY A 36 3.86 -18.58 8.22
C GLY A 36 2.94 -17.34 8.19
N ALA A 37 3.41 -16.24 7.58
CA ALA A 37 2.62 -15.03 7.40
C ALA A 37 1.33 -15.30 6.61
N TRP A 38 1.40 -16.06 5.52
CA TRP A 38 0.22 -16.43 4.72
C TRP A 38 -0.78 -17.29 5.48
N ARG A 39 -0.32 -18.24 6.30
CA ARG A 39 -1.20 -19.05 7.16
C ARG A 39 -1.93 -18.19 8.20
N ARG A 40 -1.23 -17.23 8.83
CA ARG A 40 -1.82 -16.29 9.80
C ARG A 40 -2.82 -15.35 9.13
N LEU A 41 -2.49 -14.81 7.97
CA LEU A 41 -3.38 -13.95 7.19
C LEU A 41 -4.71 -14.65 6.87
N LYS A 42 -4.66 -15.92 6.45
CA LYS A 42 -5.87 -16.73 6.17
C LYS A 42 -6.69 -17.07 7.42
N LYS A 43 -6.09 -17.06 8.60
CA LYS A 43 -6.81 -17.30 9.87
C LYS A 43 -7.50 -16.05 10.40
N ASN A 44 -7.07 -14.86 9.98
CA ASN A 44 -7.69 -13.60 10.37
C ASN A 44 -8.97 -13.36 9.52
N PRO A 45 -10.18 -13.40 10.12
CA PRO A 45 -11.42 -13.28 9.36
C PRO A 45 -11.55 -11.92 8.68
N LEU A 46 -11.06 -10.82 9.29
CA LEU A 46 -11.10 -9.49 8.69
C LEU A 46 -10.21 -9.42 7.44
N ALA A 47 -9.02 -10.03 7.49
CA ALA A 47 -8.14 -10.11 6.33
C ALA A 47 -8.76 -10.92 5.18
N VAL A 48 -9.46 -12.02 5.48
CA VAL A 48 -10.17 -12.82 4.48
C VAL A 48 -11.29 -12.00 3.84
N VAL A 49 -12.10 -11.29 4.64
CA VAL A 49 -13.14 -10.39 4.12
C VAL A 49 -12.53 -9.31 3.22
N ALA A 50 -11.43 -8.69 3.66
CA ALA A 50 -10.71 -7.69 2.86
C ALA A 50 -10.22 -8.25 1.52
N MET A 51 -9.63 -9.45 1.52
CA MET A 51 -9.18 -10.12 0.29
C MET A 51 -10.36 -10.40 -0.67
N VAL A 52 -11.50 -10.85 -0.14
CA VAL A 52 -12.71 -11.07 -0.95
C VAL A 52 -13.22 -9.76 -1.52
N MET A 53 -13.32 -8.71 -0.70
CA MET A 53 -13.74 -7.37 -1.15
C MET A 53 -12.84 -6.85 -2.27
N LEU A 54 -11.51 -6.95 -2.10
CA LEU A 54 -10.54 -6.54 -3.13
C LEU A 54 -10.67 -7.39 -4.40
N ALA A 55 -10.85 -8.71 -4.27
CA ALA A 55 -11.04 -9.59 -5.41
C ALA A 55 -12.30 -9.19 -6.20
N VAL A 56 -13.40 -8.86 -5.52
CA VAL A 56 -14.63 -8.36 -6.14
C VAL A 56 -14.40 -7.02 -6.83
N VAL A 57 -13.74 -6.06 -6.16
CA VAL A 57 -13.41 -4.76 -6.76
C VAL A 57 -12.55 -4.94 -8.01
N LEU A 58 -11.48 -5.74 -7.94
CA LEU A 58 -10.59 -6.01 -9.07
C LEU A 58 -11.31 -6.73 -10.21
N PHE A 59 -12.18 -7.68 -9.90
CA PHE A 59 -13.01 -8.35 -10.90
C PHE A 59 -13.85 -7.34 -11.69
N PHE A 60 -14.55 -6.44 -11.01
CA PHE A 60 -15.36 -5.43 -11.68
C PHE A 60 -14.52 -4.33 -12.35
N VAL A 61 -13.37 -3.97 -11.82
CA VAL A 61 -12.42 -3.04 -12.47
C VAL A 61 -11.92 -3.60 -13.81
N LEU A 62 -11.71 -4.91 -13.89
CA LEU A 62 -11.22 -5.56 -15.12
C LEU A 62 -12.36 -5.87 -16.09
N LEU A 63 -13.45 -6.44 -15.62
CA LEU A 63 -14.53 -7.00 -16.45
C LEU A 63 -15.82 -6.18 -16.40
N GLY A 64 -16.03 -5.33 -15.39
CA GLY A 64 -17.27 -4.57 -15.21
C GLY A 64 -17.73 -3.81 -16.47
N PRO A 65 -16.86 -3.05 -17.15
CA PRO A 65 -17.22 -2.32 -18.34
C PRO A 65 -17.72 -3.20 -19.50
N THR A 66 -17.34 -4.48 -19.54
CA THR A 66 -17.72 -5.42 -20.60
C THR A 66 -18.98 -6.21 -20.28
N ILE A 67 -19.32 -6.36 -18.99
CA ILE A 67 -20.46 -7.19 -18.53
C ILE A 67 -21.81 -6.58 -18.96
N ASN A 68 -21.94 -5.26 -18.85
CA ASN A 68 -23.21 -4.58 -19.14
C ASN A 68 -23.43 -4.29 -20.64
N GLY A 69 -22.46 -4.56 -21.49
CA GLY A 69 -22.54 -4.31 -22.94
C GLY A 69 -22.77 -2.85 -23.33
N GLN A 70 -22.69 -1.92 -22.37
CA GLN A 70 -22.87 -0.49 -22.60
C GLN A 70 -21.51 0.18 -22.81
N GLU A 71 -21.48 1.20 -23.67
CA GLU A 71 -20.29 2.02 -23.89
C GLU A 71 -20.27 3.21 -22.92
N TYR A 72 -19.17 3.38 -22.18
CA TYR A 72 -19.01 4.44 -21.18
C TYR A 72 -18.96 5.86 -21.77
N ILE A 73 -18.74 6.00 -23.08
CA ILE A 73 -18.66 7.27 -23.81
C ILE A 73 -19.98 7.60 -24.53
N LYS A 74 -20.79 6.58 -24.87
CA LYS A 74 -21.97 6.75 -25.69
C LYS A 74 -22.99 7.66 -25.05
N ILE A 75 -23.21 8.82 -25.69
CA ILE A 75 -24.20 9.79 -25.26
C ILE A 75 -25.58 9.38 -25.81
N ASN A 76 -26.58 9.30 -24.92
CA ASN A 76 -27.94 9.01 -25.31
C ASN A 76 -28.92 9.99 -24.64
N ALA A 77 -29.33 11.00 -25.39
CA ALA A 77 -30.16 12.07 -24.87
C ALA A 77 -31.55 11.60 -24.40
N SER A 78 -32.06 10.46 -24.88
CA SER A 78 -33.39 9.93 -24.51
C SER A 78 -33.44 9.31 -23.11
N ILE A 79 -32.29 8.92 -22.53
CA ILE A 79 -32.19 8.27 -21.22
C ILE A 79 -31.39 9.09 -20.21
N LYS A 80 -31.37 10.43 -20.37
CA LYS A 80 -30.70 11.34 -19.41
C LYS A 80 -31.27 11.19 -18.02
N ASN A 81 -30.38 11.13 -17.01
CA ASN A 81 -30.74 11.08 -15.59
C ASN A 81 -31.77 9.99 -15.24
N THR A 82 -31.73 8.86 -15.96
CA THR A 82 -32.62 7.73 -15.67
C THR A 82 -32.17 7.03 -14.41
N ALA A 83 -33.11 6.71 -13.52
CA ALA A 83 -32.84 5.96 -12.29
C ALA A 83 -32.33 4.54 -12.61
N PRO A 84 -31.69 3.86 -11.66
CA PRO A 84 -31.25 2.48 -11.81
C PRO A 84 -32.38 1.57 -12.31
N ASN A 85 -32.08 0.77 -13.35
CA ASN A 85 -33.01 -0.16 -13.97
C ASN A 85 -32.27 -1.38 -14.53
N SER A 86 -32.99 -2.34 -15.12
CA SER A 86 -32.42 -3.58 -15.65
C SER A 86 -31.39 -3.40 -16.76
N ALA A 87 -31.49 -2.33 -17.55
CA ALA A 87 -30.56 -2.01 -18.63
C ALA A 87 -29.36 -1.18 -18.15
N ASN A 88 -29.58 -0.29 -17.18
CA ASN A 88 -28.56 0.59 -16.60
C ASN A 88 -28.57 0.40 -15.08
N TRP A 89 -27.74 -0.50 -14.58
CA TRP A 89 -27.78 -0.96 -13.18
C TRP A 89 -27.54 0.16 -12.15
N PHE A 90 -26.70 1.12 -12.46
CA PHE A 90 -26.47 2.30 -11.61
C PHE A 90 -27.18 3.56 -12.13
N GLY A 91 -28.05 3.40 -13.15
CA GLY A 91 -28.69 4.52 -13.83
C GLY A 91 -27.76 5.23 -14.81
N THR A 92 -28.19 6.40 -15.29
CA THR A 92 -27.47 7.22 -16.27
C THR A 92 -27.18 8.63 -15.76
N ASP A 93 -26.16 9.24 -16.35
CA ASP A 93 -25.75 10.61 -16.04
C ASP A 93 -26.54 11.65 -16.85
N THR A 94 -26.15 12.93 -16.72
CA THR A 94 -26.77 14.08 -17.41
C THR A 94 -26.63 14.03 -18.94
N MET A 95 -25.73 13.22 -19.47
CA MET A 95 -25.55 12.97 -20.91
C MET A 95 -26.19 11.66 -21.36
N GLY A 96 -26.83 10.91 -20.43
CA GLY A 96 -27.38 9.59 -20.72
C GLY A 96 -26.34 8.49 -20.86
N ARG A 97 -25.13 8.69 -20.28
CA ARG A 97 -24.06 7.67 -20.27
C ARG A 97 -24.28 6.73 -19.08
N ASP A 98 -23.95 5.46 -19.24
CA ASP A 98 -24.10 4.44 -18.19
C ASP A 98 -23.13 4.66 -17.03
N ILE A 99 -23.68 4.84 -15.80
CA ILE A 99 -22.88 5.08 -14.60
C ILE A 99 -22.10 3.84 -14.19
N PHE A 100 -22.65 2.63 -14.36
CA PHE A 100 -21.98 1.39 -13.98
C PHE A 100 -20.63 1.24 -14.70
N CYS A 101 -20.62 1.36 -16.04
CA CYS A 101 -19.39 1.30 -16.81
C CYS A 101 -18.41 2.40 -16.42
N ARG A 102 -18.90 3.63 -16.22
CA ARG A 102 -18.08 4.78 -15.84
C ARG A 102 -17.45 4.63 -14.45
N VAL A 103 -18.16 4.06 -13.48
CA VAL A 103 -17.64 3.82 -12.13
C VAL A 103 -16.47 2.83 -12.16
N TRP A 104 -16.59 1.73 -12.92
CA TRP A 104 -15.51 0.75 -12.96
C TRP A 104 -14.29 1.22 -13.77
N ILE A 105 -14.51 2.00 -14.84
CA ILE A 105 -13.39 2.67 -15.55
C ILE A 105 -12.74 3.72 -14.65
N GLY A 106 -13.54 4.50 -13.93
CA GLY A 106 -13.03 5.49 -12.96
C GLY A 106 -12.25 4.82 -11.83
N ALA A 107 -12.76 3.70 -11.28
CA ALA A 107 -12.07 2.92 -10.28
C ALA A 107 -10.72 2.38 -10.80
N ARG A 108 -10.66 1.94 -12.08
CA ARG A 108 -9.40 1.52 -12.71
C ARG A 108 -8.36 2.63 -12.70
N LEU A 109 -8.74 3.84 -13.12
CA LEU A 109 -7.81 4.97 -13.13
C LEU A 109 -7.37 5.35 -11.72
N SER A 110 -8.30 5.48 -10.77
CA SER A 110 -7.97 5.82 -9.36
C SER A 110 -7.03 4.78 -8.74
N LEU A 111 -7.23 3.48 -9.00
CA LEU A 111 -6.32 2.42 -8.53
C LEU A 111 -4.94 2.50 -9.20
N ILE A 112 -4.86 2.76 -10.51
CA ILE A 112 -3.58 2.92 -11.21
C ILE A 112 -2.81 4.11 -10.64
N VAL A 113 -3.45 5.27 -10.46
CA VAL A 113 -2.83 6.45 -9.84
C VAL A 113 -2.30 6.11 -8.46
N ALA A 114 -3.11 5.46 -7.62
CA ALA A 114 -2.69 5.08 -6.27
C ALA A 114 -1.50 4.11 -6.26
N LEU A 115 -1.51 3.09 -7.12
CA LEU A 115 -0.43 2.12 -7.25
C LEU A 115 0.87 2.76 -7.72
N VAL A 116 0.81 3.64 -8.74
CA VAL A 116 1.98 4.35 -9.26
C VAL A 116 2.56 5.27 -8.19
N CYS A 117 1.74 6.09 -7.54
CA CYS A 117 2.20 6.98 -6.47
C CYS A 117 2.80 6.20 -5.29
N SER A 118 2.16 5.11 -4.85
CA SER A 118 2.67 4.28 -3.76
C SER A 118 4.00 3.61 -4.12
N THR A 119 4.15 3.15 -5.35
CA THR A 119 5.40 2.56 -5.83
C THR A 119 6.53 3.58 -5.87
N ILE A 120 6.28 4.76 -6.43
CA ILE A 120 7.26 5.86 -6.47
C ILE A 120 7.64 6.29 -5.05
N GLN A 121 6.66 6.44 -4.16
CA GLN A 121 6.88 6.76 -2.74
C GLN A 121 7.84 5.77 -2.08
N ILE A 122 7.62 4.47 -2.27
CA ILE A 122 8.47 3.43 -1.68
C ILE A 122 9.87 3.47 -2.30
N VAL A 123 9.98 3.49 -3.63
CA VAL A 123 11.28 3.45 -4.31
C VAL A 123 12.13 4.66 -3.93
N VAL A 124 11.57 5.87 -4.04
CA VAL A 124 12.27 7.11 -3.71
C VAL A 124 12.56 7.20 -2.21
N GLY A 125 11.56 6.87 -1.36
CA GLY A 125 11.70 6.89 0.09
C GLY A 125 12.76 5.90 0.59
N CYS A 126 12.79 4.68 0.06
CA CYS A 126 13.82 3.68 0.39
C CYS A 126 15.21 4.11 -0.06
N ALA A 127 15.35 4.61 -1.29
CA ALA A 127 16.63 5.08 -1.80
C ALA A 127 17.16 6.24 -0.96
N TYR A 128 16.32 7.25 -0.71
CA TYR A 128 16.67 8.43 0.08
C TYR A 128 17.00 8.06 1.54
N GLY A 129 16.09 7.33 2.21
CA GLY A 129 16.30 6.86 3.59
C GLY A 129 17.50 5.93 3.73
N GLY A 130 17.76 5.08 2.70
CA GLY A 130 18.93 4.21 2.63
C GLY A 130 20.25 4.98 2.60
N VAL A 131 20.32 6.03 1.78
CA VAL A 131 21.51 6.91 1.72
C VAL A 131 21.71 7.62 3.05
N MET A 132 20.67 8.20 3.64
CA MET A 132 20.73 8.84 4.95
C MET A 132 21.25 7.89 6.04
N ALA A 133 20.69 6.68 6.12
CA ALA A 133 21.06 5.71 7.13
C ALA A 133 22.49 5.18 6.97
N TYR A 134 22.91 4.96 5.73
CA TYR A 134 24.23 4.39 5.44
C TYR A 134 25.37 5.38 5.73
N PHE A 135 25.28 6.60 5.16
CA PHE A 135 26.35 7.60 5.30
C PHE A 135 26.34 8.28 6.66
N GLY A 136 25.16 8.56 7.21
CA GLY A 136 25.04 9.23 8.52
C GLY A 136 25.61 10.63 8.55
N GLY A 137 25.89 11.13 9.76
CA GLY A 137 26.62 12.39 10.00
C GLY A 137 26.07 13.60 9.23
N THR A 138 26.94 14.30 8.52
CA THR A 138 26.57 15.53 7.77
C THR A 138 25.60 15.24 6.61
N VAL A 139 25.78 14.10 5.91
CA VAL A 139 24.90 13.70 4.80
C VAL A 139 23.48 13.51 5.31
N ASP A 140 23.32 12.76 6.37
CA ASP A 140 22.03 12.54 7.03
C ASP A 140 21.39 13.85 7.47
N SER A 141 22.16 14.73 8.11
CA SER A 141 21.68 16.03 8.61
C SER A 141 21.20 16.95 7.47
N VAL A 142 21.95 17.04 6.37
CA VAL A 142 21.56 17.85 5.20
C VAL A 142 20.32 17.28 4.52
N MET A 143 20.30 15.98 4.28
CA MET A 143 19.16 15.30 3.67
C MET A 143 17.90 15.39 4.53
N MET A 144 18.03 15.34 5.86
CA MET A 144 16.90 15.55 6.76
C MET A 144 16.36 16.99 6.66
N ARG A 145 17.23 18.02 6.53
CA ARG A 145 16.78 19.41 6.30
C ARG A 145 15.95 19.56 5.04
N VAL A 146 16.32 18.86 3.95
CA VAL A 146 15.51 18.86 2.71
C VAL A 146 14.11 18.32 3.00
N ILE A 147 14.00 17.19 3.69
CA ILE A 147 12.70 16.62 4.08
C ILE A 147 11.91 17.61 4.95
N GLU A 148 12.55 18.24 5.94
CA GLU A 148 11.91 19.20 6.85
C GLU A 148 11.37 20.41 6.08
N VAL A 149 12.12 20.96 5.14
CA VAL A 149 11.67 22.07 4.29
C VAL A 149 10.45 21.66 3.45
N ILE A 150 10.49 20.51 2.79
CA ILE A 150 9.36 20.01 1.98
C ILE A 150 8.12 19.79 2.86
N THR A 151 8.30 19.18 4.03
CA THR A 151 7.18 18.83 4.92
C THR A 151 6.70 19.99 5.81
N SER A 152 7.37 21.15 5.78
CA SER A 152 6.90 22.35 6.50
C SER A 152 5.64 22.94 5.88
N PHE A 153 5.36 22.62 4.63
CA PHE A 153 4.12 23.02 3.96
C PHE A 153 3.10 21.89 3.95
N PRO A 154 1.81 22.17 4.12
CA PRO A 154 0.76 21.17 3.94
C PRO A 154 0.81 20.54 2.55
N SER A 155 0.94 19.22 2.49
CA SER A 155 1.10 18.48 1.21
C SER A 155 -0.04 18.76 0.21
N LEU A 156 -1.27 18.91 0.72
CA LEU A 156 -2.43 19.24 -0.11
C LEU A 156 -2.24 20.60 -0.82
N LEU A 157 -1.72 21.61 -0.13
CA LEU A 157 -1.46 22.93 -0.76
C LEU A 157 -0.40 22.85 -1.84
N ILE A 158 0.69 22.11 -1.60
CA ILE A 158 1.73 21.89 -2.62
C ILE A 158 1.11 21.19 -3.84
N THR A 159 0.32 20.15 -3.63
CA THR A 159 -0.34 19.43 -4.72
C THR A 159 -1.27 20.35 -5.52
N LEU A 160 -2.08 21.17 -4.85
CA LEU A 160 -2.97 22.13 -5.51
C LEU A 160 -2.18 23.15 -6.35
N LEU A 161 -1.11 23.74 -5.81
CA LEU A 161 -0.28 24.71 -6.53
C LEU A 161 0.36 24.08 -7.78
N ILE A 162 0.86 22.85 -7.65
CA ILE A 162 1.46 22.15 -8.81
C ILE A 162 0.38 21.87 -9.87
N MET A 163 -0.81 21.39 -9.46
CA MET A 163 -1.91 21.15 -10.40
C MET A 163 -2.35 22.43 -11.14
N MET A 164 -2.31 23.59 -10.50
CA MET A 164 -2.59 24.87 -11.14
C MET A 164 -1.58 25.23 -12.23
N VAL A 165 -0.30 24.85 -12.04
CA VAL A 165 0.79 25.18 -12.97
C VAL A 165 0.91 24.14 -14.08
N VAL A 166 0.86 22.86 -13.75
CA VAL A 166 1.09 21.75 -14.68
C VAL A 166 -0.18 21.38 -15.45
N GLY A 167 -1.35 21.70 -14.88
CA GLY A 167 -2.67 21.41 -15.47
C GLY A 167 -3.35 20.19 -14.88
N GLN A 168 -4.68 20.13 -15.07
CA GLN A 168 -5.57 19.11 -14.51
C GLN A 168 -5.59 17.82 -15.35
N ASN A 169 -4.46 17.16 -15.47
CA ASN A 169 -4.30 15.90 -16.19
C ASN A 169 -3.65 14.83 -15.31
N VAL A 170 -3.68 13.58 -15.77
CA VAL A 170 -3.17 12.43 -14.99
C VAL A 170 -1.68 12.57 -14.67
N GLY A 171 -0.87 13.04 -15.64
CA GLY A 171 0.57 13.25 -15.43
C GLY A 171 0.85 14.34 -14.39
N GLY A 172 0.14 15.47 -14.46
CA GLY A 172 0.22 16.55 -13.48
C GLY A 172 -0.17 16.10 -12.08
N LEU A 173 -1.23 15.29 -11.96
CA LEU A 173 -1.68 14.72 -10.69
C LEU A 173 -0.62 13.78 -10.09
N LEU A 174 -0.10 12.85 -10.88
CA LEU A 174 0.96 11.93 -10.45
C LEU A 174 2.19 12.69 -9.97
N PHE A 175 2.66 13.67 -10.77
CA PHE A 175 3.80 14.50 -10.39
C PHE A 175 3.55 15.27 -9.08
N ALA A 176 2.39 15.92 -8.98
CA ALA A 176 2.03 16.71 -7.80
C ALA A 176 1.94 15.86 -6.51
N MET A 177 1.35 14.66 -6.61
CA MET A 177 1.23 13.76 -5.46
C MET A 177 2.58 13.13 -5.08
N CYS A 178 3.44 12.81 -6.05
CA CYS A 178 4.71 12.15 -5.79
C CYS A 178 5.78 13.07 -5.20
N ILE A 179 5.69 14.39 -5.39
CA ILE A 179 6.77 15.31 -4.99
C ILE A 179 6.98 15.39 -3.48
N THR A 180 5.96 15.17 -2.68
CA THR A 180 6.01 15.25 -1.22
C THR A 180 5.88 13.91 -0.51
N SER A 181 5.31 12.91 -1.17
CA SER A 181 4.87 11.66 -0.56
C SER A 181 6.00 10.78 -0.02
N TRP A 182 7.15 10.80 -0.67
CA TRP A 182 8.31 9.98 -0.30
C TRP A 182 8.97 10.39 1.02
N CYS A 183 8.77 11.63 1.49
CA CYS A 183 9.42 12.18 2.68
C CYS A 183 9.12 11.36 3.96
N GLY A 184 7.87 10.93 4.14
CA GLY A 184 7.46 10.11 5.29
C GLY A 184 8.14 8.73 5.27
N THR A 185 8.12 8.07 4.11
CA THR A 185 8.77 6.77 3.92
C THR A 185 10.28 6.87 4.08
N ALA A 186 10.92 7.95 3.60
CA ALA A 186 12.35 8.16 3.78
C ALA A 186 12.74 8.26 5.25
N ARG A 187 12.00 9.03 6.08
CA ARG A 187 12.24 9.11 7.54
C ARG A 187 12.08 7.74 8.21
N GLN A 188 11.03 7.02 7.87
CA GLN A 188 10.77 5.71 8.45
C GLN A 188 11.87 4.71 8.08
N MET A 189 12.23 4.65 6.80
CA MET A 189 13.30 3.78 6.30
C MET A 189 14.65 4.14 6.89
N ARG A 190 14.97 5.44 7.02
CA ARG A 190 16.17 5.90 7.73
C ARG A 190 16.25 5.29 9.13
N GLY A 191 15.19 5.42 9.93
CA GLY A 191 15.16 4.88 11.30
C GLY A 191 15.37 3.36 11.35
N GLN A 192 14.69 2.61 10.50
CA GLN A 192 14.82 1.16 10.41
C GLN A 192 16.21 0.71 9.95
N LEU A 193 16.75 1.36 8.92
CA LEU A 193 18.03 0.99 8.35
C LEU A 193 19.21 1.40 9.25
N MET A 194 19.08 2.45 10.04
CA MET A 194 20.09 2.80 11.06
C MET A 194 20.21 1.70 12.12
N GLN A 195 19.08 1.15 12.60
CA GLN A 195 19.10 0.04 13.55
C GLN A 195 19.74 -1.22 12.95
N LEU A 196 19.39 -1.54 11.70
CA LEU A 196 19.94 -2.71 11.00
C LEU A 196 21.43 -2.55 10.67
N ARG A 197 21.92 -1.32 10.43
CA ARG A 197 23.33 -1.05 10.14
C ARG A 197 24.25 -1.46 11.29
N GLU A 198 23.76 -1.39 12.52
CA GLU A 198 24.52 -1.77 13.72
C GLU A 198 24.54 -3.27 13.98
N SER A 199 23.86 -4.08 13.17
CA SER A 199 23.85 -5.54 13.30
C SER A 199 25.18 -6.17 12.89
N GLU A 200 25.54 -7.27 13.55
CA GLU A 200 26.83 -7.98 13.36
C GLU A 200 27.07 -8.41 11.91
N TYR A 201 26.02 -8.89 11.23
CA TYR A 201 26.15 -9.35 9.84
C TYR A 201 26.43 -8.19 8.85
N VAL A 202 25.94 -6.97 9.14
CA VAL A 202 26.22 -5.78 8.33
C VAL A 202 27.66 -5.31 8.60
N GLN A 203 28.10 -5.30 9.86
CA GLN A 203 29.46 -4.95 10.23
C GLN A 203 30.48 -5.94 9.60
N ALA A 204 30.18 -7.24 9.63
CA ALA A 204 30.99 -8.26 8.96
C ALA A 204 31.08 -8.01 7.45
N ALA A 205 29.95 -7.65 6.79
CA ALA A 205 29.95 -7.32 5.37
C ALA A 205 30.80 -6.07 5.05
N GLN A 206 30.82 -5.07 5.94
CA GLN A 206 31.67 -3.90 5.79
C GLN A 206 33.15 -4.24 5.94
N MET A 207 33.50 -5.07 6.90
CA MET A 207 34.91 -5.53 7.11
C MET A 207 35.47 -6.27 5.91
N ILE A 208 34.64 -7.03 5.18
CA ILE A 208 35.02 -7.76 3.95
C ILE A 208 35.08 -6.80 2.74
N GLY A 209 34.77 -5.51 2.90
CA GLY A 209 34.85 -4.49 1.85
C GLY A 209 33.65 -4.44 0.92
N ALA A 210 32.46 -4.84 1.38
CA ALA A 210 31.23 -4.71 0.60
C ALA A 210 30.93 -3.23 0.31
N SER A 211 30.56 -2.91 -0.95
CA SER A 211 30.22 -1.54 -1.34
C SER A 211 28.93 -1.04 -0.66
N PRO A 212 28.77 0.29 -0.45
CA PRO A 212 27.56 0.89 0.13
C PRO A 212 26.25 0.42 -0.51
N VAL A 213 26.21 0.43 -1.84
CA VAL A 213 25.04 0.00 -2.61
C VAL A 213 24.73 -1.48 -2.34
N ARG A 214 25.76 -2.34 -2.29
CA ARG A 214 25.58 -3.77 -1.99
C ARG A 214 25.01 -3.97 -0.59
N ILE A 215 25.49 -3.23 0.40
CA ILE A 215 24.99 -3.30 1.78
C ILE A 215 23.53 -2.88 1.84
N ILE A 216 23.16 -1.74 1.27
CA ILE A 216 21.79 -1.25 1.24
C ILE A 216 20.87 -2.24 0.54
N VAL A 217 21.19 -2.62 -0.70
CA VAL A 217 20.28 -3.44 -1.54
C VAL A 217 20.23 -4.90 -1.13
N LYS A 218 21.37 -5.50 -0.72
CA LYS A 218 21.45 -6.95 -0.46
C LYS A 218 21.26 -7.32 1.02
N HIS A 219 21.58 -6.41 1.94
CA HIS A 219 21.55 -6.71 3.37
C HIS A 219 20.48 -5.91 4.12
N LEU A 220 20.31 -4.62 3.83
CA LEU A 220 19.37 -3.77 4.58
C LEU A 220 17.94 -3.85 4.02
N LEU A 221 17.72 -3.57 2.75
CA LEU A 221 16.38 -3.55 2.16
C LEU A 221 15.61 -4.87 2.27
N PRO A 222 16.20 -6.06 2.04
CA PRO A 222 15.46 -7.31 2.17
C PRO A 222 14.90 -7.55 3.58
N ASN A 223 15.60 -7.07 4.61
CA ASN A 223 15.15 -7.19 5.99
C ASN A 223 14.04 -6.19 6.36
N THR A 224 13.75 -5.23 5.49
CA THR A 224 12.66 -4.24 5.67
C THR A 224 11.44 -4.49 4.79
N VAL A 225 11.44 -5.56 3.98
CA VAL A 225 10.36 -5.85 3.01
C VAL A 225 8.99 -5.92 3.68
N SER A 226 8.88 -6.51 4.88
CA SER A 226 7.60 -6.56 5.61
C SER A 226 7.05 -5.16 5.89
N ILE A 227 7.90 -4.23 6.31
CA ILE A 227 7.52 -2.83 6.58
C ILE A 227 7.13 -2.12 5.27
N LEU A 228 7.84 -2.41 4.17
CA LEU A 228 7.52 -1.83 2.86
C LEU A 228 6.16 -2.30 2.33
N ILE A 229 5.83 -3.58 2.51
CA ILE A 229 4.51 -4.11 2.15
C ILE A 229 3.40 -3.44 2.97
N LEU A 230 3.61 -3.26 4.27
CA LEU A 230 2.66 -2.55 5.14
C LEU A 230 2.48 -1.10 4.69
N ASN A 231 3.57 -0.41 4.37
CA ASN A 231 3.52 0.95 3.84
C ASN A 231 2.75 1.02 2.52
N LEU A 232 2.98 0.07 1.61
CA LEU A 232 2.26 -0.02 0.34
C LEU A 232 0.76 -0.15 0.57
N CYS A 233 0.34 -1.09 1.41
CA CYS A 233 -1.08 -1.33 1.70
C CYS A 233 -1.76 -0.13 2.36
N SER A 234 -1.05 0.60 3.23
CA SER A 234 -1.61 1.78 3.91
C SER A 234 -1.59 3.04 3.03
N SER A 235 -0.68 3.15 2.07
CA SER A 235 -0.58 4.33 1.20
C SER A 235 -1.59 4.32 0.05
N ILE A 236 -1.95 3.14 -0.49
CA ILE A 236 -2.92 3.04 -1.60
C ILE A 236 -4.26 3.70 -1.25
N PRO A 237 -4.96 3.38 -0.13
CA PRO A 237 -6.21 4.04 0.22
C PRO A 237 -6.05 5.54 0.43
N SER A 238 -4.92 5.98 0.99
CA SER A 238 -4.63 7.41 1.17
C SER A 238 -4.53 8.14 -0.17
N TYR A 239 -3.91 7.54 -1.19
CA TYR A 239 -3.83 8.13 -2.53
C TYR A 239 -5.17 8.13 -3.25
N ILE A 240 -5.97 7.06 -3.15
CA ILE A 240 -7.33 7.02 -3.71
C ILE A 240 -8.17 8.15 -3.11
N PHE A 241 -8.10 8.32 -1.79
CA PHE A 241 -8.84 9.35 -1.08
C PHE A 241 -8.34 10.78 -1.43
N THR A 242 -7.03 10.97 -1.56
CA THR A 242 -6.43 12.25 -1.93
C THR A 242 -6.83 12.67 -3.35
N GLU A 243 -6.77 11.75 -4.33
CA GLU A 243 -7.22 11.99 -5.70
C GLU A 243 -8.71 12.38 -5.72
N ALA A 244 -9.54 11.62 -5.01
CA ALA A 244 -10.96 11.90 -4.93
C ALA A 244 -11.24 13.25 -4.26
N SER A 245 -10.52 13.62 -3.20
CA SER A 245 -10.65 14.90 -2.50
C SER A 245 -10.26 16.07 -3.39
N LEU A 246 -9.16 15.98 -4.14
CA LEU A 246 -8.72 17.00 -5.08
C LEU A 246 -9.77 17.21 -6.19
N SER A 247 -10.26 16.11 -6.76
CA SER A 247 -11.30 16.15 -7.80
C SER A 247 -12.63 16.72 -7.26
N PHE A 248 -13.00 16.37 -6.03
CA PHE A 248 -14.18 16.89 -5.34
C PHE A 248 -14.10 18.40 -5.10
N LEU A 249 -12.91 18.92 -4.81
CA LEU A 249 -12.64 20.36 -4.68
C LEU A 249 -12.58 21.09 -6.04
N GLY A 250 -12.70 20.36 -7.15
CA GLY A 250 -12.58 20.92 -8.50
C GLY A 250 -11.17 21.25 -8.95
N MET A 251 -10.17 20.79 -8.20
CA MET A 251 -8.73 21.03 -8.46
C MET A 251 -7.98 19.75 -8.82
N GLY A 252 -8.70 18.64 -9.01
CA GLY A 252 -8.14 17.36 -9.42
C GLY A 252 -8.07 17.20 -10.93
N LEU A 253 -8.49 16.03 -11.42
CA LEU A 253 -8.54 15.74 -12.84
C LEU A 253 -9.63 16.56 -13.56
N SER A 254 -9.41 16.87 -14.83
CA SER A 254 -10.41 17.53 -15.66
C SER A 254 -11.67 16.66 -15.81
N SER A 255 -12.80 17.28 -16.09
CA SER A 255 -14.11 16.60 -16.25
C SER A 255 -14.15 15.58 -17.39
N ASP A 256 -13.19 15.66 -18.33
CA ASP A 256 -13.07 14.75 -19.46
C ASP A 256 -12.41 13.42 -19.07
N VAL A 257 -11.66 13.41 -17.97
CA VAL A 257 -11.04 12.22 -17.42
C VAL A 257 -12.01 11.53 -16.47
N ILE A 258 -12.16 10.21 -16.61
CA ILE A 258 -13.07 9.44 -15.77
C ILE A 258 -12.27 8.86 -14.61
N SER A 259 -12.50 9.38 -13.39
CA SER A 259 -12.03 8.80 -12.13
C SER A 259 -13.19 8.74 -11.12
N LEU A 260 -13.02 7.99 -10.03
CA LEU A 260 -14.03 7.96 -8.97
C LEU A 260 -14.26 9.36 -8.37
N GLY A 261 -13.19 10.12 -8.16
CA GLY A 261 -13.27 11.48 -7.63
C GLY A 261 -14.02 12.42 -8.54
N VAL A 262 -13.76 12.38 -9.85
CA VAL A 262 -14.50 13.20 -10.84
C VAL A 262 -15.96 12.83 -10.89
N LEU A 263 -16.31 11.53 -10.85
CA LEU A 263 -17.72 11.10 -10.82
C LEU A 263 -18.42 11.54 -9.55
N ILE A 264 -17.76 11.48 -8.39
CA ILE A 264 -18.29 11.97 -7.12
C ILE A 264 -18.53 13.48 -7.19
N SER A 265 -17.59 14.26 -7.74
CA SER A 265 -17.72 15.70 -7.93
C SER A 265 -18.90 16.06 -8.84
N GLN A 266 -19.05 15.34 -9.96
CA GLN A 266 -20.19 15.52 -10.87
C GLN A 266 -21.53 15.15 -10.22
N GLY A 267 -21.57 14.04 -9.46
CA GLY A 267 -22.73 13.56 -8.75
C GLY A 267 -23.17 14.50 -7.63
N LYS A 268 -22.22 15.12 -6.90
CA LYS A 268 -22.48 16.11 -5.86
C LYS A 268 -23.36 17.26 -6.38
N ALA A 269 -23.03 17.78 -7.56
CA ALA A 269 -23.76 18.91 -8.15
C ALA A 269 -25.22 18.56 -8.49
N LYS A 270 -25.61 17.30 -8.44
CA LYS A 270 -26.94 16.79 -8.85
C LYS A 270 -27.61 15.95 -7.76
N MET A 271 -27.04 15.86 -6.56
CA MET A 271 -27.46 14.89 -5.54
C MET A 271 -28.91 15.11 -5.07
N ASP A 272 -29.41 16.35 -5.11
CA ASP A 272 -30.76 16.67 -4.67
C ASP A 272 -31.84 16.05 -5.57
N PHE A 273 -31.53 15.86 -6.86
CA PHE A 273 -32.47 15.34 -7.86
C PHE A 273 -32.12 13.91 -8.29
N TYR A 274 -30.84 13.55 -8.33
CA TYR A 274 -30.33 12.30 -8.88
C TYR A 274 -29.29 11.68 -7.95
N PRO A 275 -29.68 11.26 -6.73
CA PRO A 275 -28.74 10.83 -5.69
C PRO A 275 -27.90 9.61 -6.08
N TRP A 276 -28.38 8.74 -6.97
CA TRP A 276 -27.62 7.56 -7.43
C TRP A 276 -26.34 7.94 -8.18
N GLN A 277 -26.28 9.12 -8.82
CA GLN A 277 -25.06 9.57 -9.53
C GLN A 277 -23.90 9.85 -8.58
N LEU A 278 -24.17 10.18 -7.32
CA LEU A 278 -23.20 10.33 -6.26
C LEU A 278 -22.99 9.01 -5.50
N PHE A 279 -24.08 8.33 -5.16
CA PHE A 279 -24.07 7.19 -4.25
C PHE A 279 -23.17 6.03 -4.76
N PHE A 280 -23.33 5.60 -6.01
CA PHE A 280 -22.58 4.46 -6.53
C PHE A 280 -21.07 4.69 -6.63
N PRO A 281 -20.56 5.79 -7.21
CA PRO A 281 -19.12 6.03 -7.22
C PRO A 281 -18.55 6.21 -5.80
N ALA A 282 -19.28 6.85 -4.89
CA ALA A 282 -18.86 7.01 -3.49
C ALA A 282 -18.83 5.66 -2.76
N ALA A 283 -19.84 4.80 -2.95
CA ALA A 283 -19.88 3.47 -2.36
C ALA A 283 -18.70 2.60 -2.83
N VAL A 284 -18.39 2.60 -4.13
CA VAL A 284 -17.25 1.84 -4.68
C VAL A 284 -15.93 2.37 -4.14
N LEU A 285 -15.77 3.71 -4.02
CA LEU A 285 -14.60 4.31 -3.41
C LEU A 285 -14.45 3.88 -1.94
N CYS A 286 -15.52 3.96 -1.15
CA CYS A 286 -15.51 3.55 0.26
C CYS A 286 -15.17 2.05 0.41
N ILE A 287 -15.74 1.19 -0.43
CA ILE A 287 -15.45 -0.25 -0.42
C ILE A 287 -13.97 -0.51 -0.75
N ALA A 288 -13.43 0.16 -1.76
CA ALA A 288 -12.03 0.00 -2.14
C ALA A 288 -11.08 0.46 -1.01
N VAL A 289 -11.31 1.66 -0.45
CA VAL A 289 -10.51 2.21 0.66
C VAL A 289 -10.59 1.31 1.89
N LEU A 290 -11.80 0.85 2.26
CA LEU A 290 -12.00 -0.04 3.40
C LEU A 290 -11.29 -1.38 3.20
N ALA A 291 -11.39 -1.96 2.02
CA ALA A 291 -10.76 -3.24 1.69
C ALA A 291 -9.23 -3.16 1.80
N PHE A 292 -8.61 -2.11 1.29
CA PHE A 292 -7.16 -1.91 1.43
C PHE A 292 -6.72 -1.65 2.88
N ASN A 293 -7.50 -0.88 3.67
CA ASN A 293 -7.20 -0.66 5.08
C ASN A 293 -7.27 -1.96 5.89
N LEU A 294 -8.36 -2.72 5.74
CA LEU A 294 -8.53 -4.00 6.43
C LEU A 294 -7.45 -5.02 6.00
N LEU A 295 -7.06 -5.02 4.73
CA LEU A 295 -5.95 -5.87 4.26
C LEU A 295 -4.63 -5.44 4.88
N GLY A 296 -4.37 -4.13 4.96
CA GLY A 296 -3.18 -3.56 5.59
C GLY A 296 -3.07 -3.96 7.07
N ASP A 297 -4.16 -3.86 7.82
CA ASP A 297 -4.22 -4.28 9.22
C ASP A 297 -4.00 -5.79 9.37
N GLY A 298 -4.67 -6.60 8.55
CA GLY A 298 -4.48 -8.05 8.54
C GLY A 298 -3.06 -8.48 8.16
N LEU A 299 -2.41 -7.77 7.24
CA LEU A 299 -1.01 -8.00 6.91
C LEU A 299 -0.08 -7.58 8.04
N ARG A 300 -0.37 -6.48 8.73
CA ARG A 300 0.40 -6.06 9.92
C ARG A 300 0.39 -7.16 10.97
N ASP A 301 -0.79 -7.68 11.32
CA ASP A 301 -0.92 -8.78 12.30
C ASP A 301 -0.19 -10.05 11.83
N ALA A 302 -0.29 -10.38 10.55
CA ALA A 302 0.33 -11.57 9.99
C ALA A 302 1.87 -11.50 9.90
N LEU A 303 2.42 -10.29 9.73
CA LEU A 303 3.87 -10.04 9.59
C LEU A 303 4.56 -9.66 10.90
N ASP A 304 3.80 -9.46 12.00
CA ASP A 304 4.38 -9.14 13.31
C ASP A 304 5.12 -10.36 13.88
N PRO A 305 6.45 -10.26 14.12
CA PRO A 305 7.22 -11.36 14.70
C PRO A 305 6.84 -11.71 16.15
N ARG A 306 6.19 -10.78 16.86
CA ARG A 306 5.80 -10.99 18.27
C ARG A 306 4.63 -11.95 18.43
N THR A 307 3.93 -12.28 17.38
CA THR A 307 2.82 -13.25 17.37
C THR A 307 3.27 -14.68 17.05
N ILE A 308 4.59 -14.96 17.11
CA ILE A 308 5.16 -16.31 16.95
C ILE A 308 5.10 -17.00 18.31
N GLU A 309 3.96 -17.64 18.64
CA GLU A 309 3.83 -18.68 19.67
C GLU A 309 3.94 -20.07 19.06
#